data_67470960c216b8c302b80c3da53e4c59
#
_entry.id   67470960c216b8c302b80c3da53e4c59
#
_cell.length_a   1.000
_cell.length_b   1.000
_cell.length_c   1.000
_cell.angle_alpha   90.00
_cell.angle_beta   90.00
_cell.angle_gamma   90.00
#
_symmetry.space_group_name_H-M   'P 1'
#
loop_
_entity.id
_entity.type
_entity.pdbx_description
1 polymer ?
#
loop_
_entity_poly.entity_id
_entity_poly.type
_entity_poly.pdbx_seq_one_letter_code
_entity_poly.pdbx_strand_id
1 'polypeptide(L)'
;MTDVATADGLRLSGAALRRLRAERVGVRLAGRRIEFVDWGFYAPEPWRNFPHVHSCYELCYAYAGHGTFRVSGIDHRIGPGELFLARPGDVHDIVASDDDPMGIVYWSWAVLQDAAGAKAENERDASDLMEAFTAGDDRIAMAADGPVPRILLLLAREAADPGPGSAEMIGSLASALVLATARALSDPPSRSLSRQPARLAPATPGAPTVTTMIRYLRDNYHRPVRIREVAAQVHLSERHAARLFREFAGCTVHAYLARCRLEAAAQLLCDPGHRDTPIAAIARSCGYLDRRHFTESFQRHWGLSPAALRARGGTKHLL
;
A
#
# COMPACT_ATOMS: atom_id res chain seq x y z
N MET A 1 -25.11 0.95 4.57
CA MET A 1 -24.66 1.70 5.78
C MET A 1 -23.52 0.89 6.40
N THR A 2 -22.32 1.44 6.47
CA THR A 2 -21.21 0.79 7.17
C THR A 2 -21.67 0.52 8.60
N ASP A 3 -21.45 -0.70 9.09
CA ASP A 3 -21.69 -1.02 10.49
C ASP A 3 -20.84 -0.07 11.34
N VAL A 4 -21.49 0.84 12.08
CA VAL A 4 -20.85 1.87 12.90
C VAL A 4 -19.82 1.25 13.84
N ALA A 5 -20.11 0.08 14.40
CA ALA A 5 -19.20 -0.64 15.27
C ALA A 5 -17.90 -1.08 14.55
N THR A 6 -17.96 -1.40 13.27
CA THR A 6 -16.78 -1.78 12.48
C THR A 6 -15.95 -0.56 12.12
N ALA A 7 -16.58 0.56 11.75
CA ALA A 7 -15.88 1.82 11.45
C ALA A 7 -15.18 2.37 12.70
N ASP A 8 -15.85 2.39 13.84
CA ASP A 8 -15.26 2.79 15.13
C ASP A 8 -14.14 1.83 15.56
N GLY A 9 -14.33 0.53 15.37
CA GLY A 9 -13.30 -0.46 15.61
C GLY A 9 -12.03 -0.24 14.79
N LEU A 10 -12.17 0.08 13.49
CA LEU A 10 -11.04 0.41 12.63
C LEU A 10 -10.38 1.74 13.03
N ARG A 11 -11.16 2.73 13.45
CA ARG A 11 -10.63 4.00 13.97
C ARG A 11 -9.74 3.78 15.20
N LEU A 12 -10.12 2.88 16.10
CA LEU A 12 -9.39 2.60 17.33
C LEU A 12 -8.16 1.70 17.13
N SER A 13 -8.26 0.69 16.29
CA SER A 13 -7.25 -0.36 16.16
C SER A 13 -6.52 -0.38 14.80
N GLY A 14 -7.01 0.34 13.79
CA GLY A 14 -6.47 0.29 12.42
C GLY A 14 -5.00 0.69 12.32
N ALA A 15 -4.52 1.56 13.21
CA ALA A 15 -3.10 1.93 13.28
C ALA A 15 -2.18 0.72 13.53
N ALA A 16 -2.67 -0.35 14.18
CA ALA A 16 -1.91 -1.56 14.43
C ALA A 16 -1.58 -2.33 13.14
N LEU A 17 -2.36 -2.16 12.06
CA LEU A 17 -2.07 -2.76 10.75
C LEU A 17 -0.68 -2.37 10.22
N ARG A 18 -0.14 -1.22 10.64
CA ARG A 18 1.23 -0.83 10.28
C ARG A 18 2.29 -1.80 10.79
N ARG A 19 2.00 -2.57 11.86
CA ARG A 19 2.90 -3.60 12.39
C ARG A 19 3.08 -4.74 11.40
N LEU A 20 2.05 -5.05 10.60
CA LEU A 20 2.12 -6.07 9.55
C LEU A 20 3.14 -5.75 8.44
N ARG A 21 3.60 -4.50 8.37
CA ARG A 21 4.72 -4.13 7.48
C ARG A 21 6.02 -4.84 7.82
N ALA A 22 6.25 -5.08 9.10
CA ALA A 22 7.46 -5.78 9.58
C ALA A 22 7.34 -7.29 9.38
N GLU A 23 6.11 -7.80 9.28
CA GLU A 23 5.81 -9.19 9.04
C GLU A 23 5.72 -9.45 7.53
N ARG A 24 6.44 -10.45 7.06
CA ARG A 24 6.39 -10.86 5.65
C ARG A 24 5.14 -11.70 5.42
N VAL A 25 4.00 -11.04 5.29
CA VAL A 25 2.74 -11.74 5.01
C VAL A 25 2.73 -12.21 3.57
N GLY A 26 2.80 -13.52 3.39
CA GLY A 26 2.70 -14.18 2.09
C GLY A 26 1.68 -15.30 2.16
N VAL A 27 0.85 -15.42 1.12
CA VAL A 27 -0.19 -16.45 1.05
C VAL A 27 -0.14 -17.18 -0.29
N ARG A 28 -0.60 -18.42 -0.30
CA ARG A 28 -0.82 -19.19 -1.53
C ARG A 28 -2.32 -19.23 -1.81
N LEU A 29 -2.70 -18.79 -3.01
CA LEU A 29 -4.09 -18.74 -3.40
C LEU A 29 -4.22 -19.11 -4.88
N ALA A 30 -5.04 -20.09 -5.20
CA ALA A 30 -5.31 -20.53 -6.56
C ALA A 30 -4.04 -20.85 -7.37
N GLY A 31 -3.07 -21.54 -6.76
CA GLY A 31 -1.79 -21.88 -7.38
C GLY A 31 -0.86 -20.68 -7.59
N ARG A 32 -1.19 -19.50 -7.06
CA ARG A 32 -0.39 -18.27 -7.14
C ARG A 32 0.15 -17.94 -5.76
N ARG A 33 1.38 -17.44 -5.72
CA ARG A 33 1.94 -16.85 -4.51
C ARG A 33 1.62 -15.34 -4.51
N ILE A 34 0.97 -14.88 -3.46
CA ILE A 34 0.65 -13.47 -3.24
C ILE A 34 1.48 -12.99 -2.06
N GLU A 35 2.22 -11.92 -2.24
CA GLU A 35 2.98 -11.29 -1.18
C GLU A 35 2.45 -9.90 -0.91
N PHE A 36 2.11 -9.65 0.36
CA PHE A 36 1.76 -8.31 0.80
C PHE A 36 3.01 -7.44 0.88
N VAL A 37 2.92 -6.28 0.25
CA VAL A 37 4.05 -5.34 0.09
C VAL A 37 3.98 -4.26 1.15
N ASP A 38 2.77 -3.79 1.46
CA ASP A 38 2.55 -2.70 2.40
C ASP A 38 1.18 -2.76 3.08
N TRP A 39 1.13 -2.18 4.29
CA TRP A 39 -0.06 -1.99 5.07
C TRP A 39 -0.05 -0.61 5.69
N GLY A 40 -1.18 0.08 5.70
CA GLY A 40 -1.23 1.37 6.32
C GLY A 40 -2.62 1.81 6.74
N PHE A 41 -2.62 2.90 7.48
CA PHE A 41 -3.80 3.48 8.07
C PHE A 41 -3.66 5.00 8.10
N TYR A 42 -4.69 5.69 7.65
CA TYR A 42 -4.85 7.13 7.81
C TYR A 42 -6.10 7.40 8.64
N ALA A 43 -5.94 8.17 9.70
CA ALA A 43 -7.06 8.69 10.49
C ALA A 43 -7.89 9.69 9.65
N PRO A 44 -9.16 9.94 10.02
CA PRO A 44 -10.00 10.92 9.35
C PRO A 44 -9.60 12.35 9.75
N GLU A 45 -8.44 12.76 9.29
CA GLU A 45 -7.82 14.07 9.42
C GLU A 45 -7.42 14.55 8.03
N PRO A 46 -7.25 15.84 7.75
CA PRO A 46 -6.81 16.31 6.44
C PRO A 46 -5.45 15.71 6.06
N TRP A 47 -5.40 14.99 4.95
CA TRP A 47 -4.18 14.41 4.38
C TRP A 47 -4.29 14.27 2.87
N ARG A 48 -3.17 14.21 2.21
CA ARG A 48 -3.06 13.81 0.80
C ARG A 48 -1.75 13.07 0.56
N ASN A 49 -1.73 12.21 -0.45
CA ASN A 49 -0.48 11.72 -1.01
C ASN A 49 -0.17 12.45 -2.33
N PHE A 50 0.96 12.13 -2.93
CA PHE A 50 1.36 12.70 -4.21
C PHE A 50 1.06 11.74 -5.35
N PRO A 51 0.89 12.23 -6.59
CA PRO A 51 0.85 11.36 -7.76
C PRO A 51 2.05 10.41 -7.76
N HIS A 52 1.79 9.12 -7.80
CA HIS A 52 2.81 8.08 -7.78
C HIS A 52 2.33 6.85 -8.54
N VAL A 53 3.25 5.94 -8.79
CA VAL A 53 3.00 4.69 -9.49
C VAL A 53 3.77 3.56 -8.80
N HIS A 54 3.20 2.39 -8.78
CA HIS A 54 3.86 1.18 -8.27
C HIS A 54 3.50 -0.05 -9.10
N SER A 55 4.26 -1.13 -8.90
CA SER A 55 4.11 -2.40 -9.62
C SER A 55 3.29 -3.45 -8.87
N CYS A 56 2.55 -3.04 -7.86
CA CYS A 56 1.66 -3.89 -7.06
C CYS A 56 0.23 -3.37 -7.13
N TYR A 57 -0.72 -4.20 -6.76
CA TYR A 57 -2.09 -3.79 -6.51
C TYR A 57 -2.12 -3.04 -5.18
N GLU A 58 -2.64 -1.84 -5.14
CA GLU A 58 -2.94 -1.11 -3.91
C GLU A 58 -4.44 -0.96 -3.75
N LEU A 59 -4.94 -1.43 -2.63
CA LEU A 59 -6.33 -1.37 -2.27
C LEU A 59 -6.50 -0.49 -1.06
N CYS A 60 -7.53 0.32 -1.10
CA CYS A 60 -7.90 1.22 -0.03
C CYS A 60 -9.36 1.04 0.32
N TYR A 61 -9.67 0.95 1.60
CA TYR A 61 -11.03 0.94 2.13
C TYR A 61 -11.27 2.22 2.92
N ALA A 62 -12.23 3.04 2.48
CA ALA A 62 -12.65 4.24 3.20
C ALA A 62 -13.61 3.86 4.32
N TYR A 63 -13.19 4.02 5.57
CA TYR A 63 -14.04 3.68 6.72
C TYR A 63 -14.76 4.90 7.31
N ALA A 64 -14.34 6.12 6.95
CA ALA A 64 -14.93 7.38 7.43
C ALA A 64 -14.66 8.51 6.45
N GLY A 65 -15.47 9.58 6.51
CA GLY A 65 -15.29 10.82 5.76
C GLY A 65 -15.27 10.65 4.25
N HIS A 66 -14.85 11.70 3.55
CA HIS A 66 -14.85 11.73 2.09
C HIS A 66 -13.50 12.20 1.55
N GLY A 67 -13.26 11.88 0.29
CA GLY A 67 -12.05 12.29 -0.42
C GLY A 67 -12.15 12.09 -1.93
N THR A 68 -11.03 12.32 -2.60
CA THR A 68 -10.89 12.12 -4.04
C THR A 68 -9.76 11.12 -4.30
N PHE A 69 -10.08 10.07 -5.03
CA PHE A 69 -9.11 9.16 -5.63
C PHE A 69 -8.93 9.55 -7.08
N ARG A 70 -7.75 10.03 -7.43
CA ARG A 70 -7.39 10.34 -8.81
C ARG A 70 -6.57 9.18 -9.37
N VAL A 71 -7.00 8.64 -10.50
CA VAL A 71 -6.29 7.58 -11.19
C VAL A 71 -6.31 7.82 -12.69
N SER A 72 -5.15 7.75 -13.33
CA SER A 72 -5.00 7.99 -14.78
C SER A 72 -5.62 9.34 -15.23
N GLY A 73 -5.55 10.35 -14.38
CA GLY A 73 -6.08 11.69 -14.65
C GLY A 73 -7.60 11.86 -14.46
N ILE A 74 -8.29 10.84 -13.95
CA ILE A 74 -9.73 10.88 -13.67
C ILE A 74 -9.94 10.96 -12.15
N ASP A 75 -10.75 11.92 -11.72
CA ASP A 75 -11.11 12.11 -10.32
C ASP A 75 -12.36 11.30 -9.96
N HIS A 76 -12.24 10.51 -8.90
CA HIS A 76 -13.34 9.72 -8.34
C HIS A 76 -13.59 10.19 -6.91
N ARG A 77 -14.83 10.60 -6.62
CA ARG A 77 -15.24 10.91 -5.26
C ARG A 77 -15.42 9.62 -4.48
N ILE A 78 -14.76 9.52 -3.32
CA ILE A 78 -14.80 8.38 -2.42
C ILE A 78 -15.48 8.76 -1.13
N GLY A 79 -16.35 7.87 -0.65
CA GLY A 79 -17.05 8.00 0.62
C GLY A 79 -16.94 6.74 1.49
N PRO A 80 -17.55 6.77 2.70
CA PRO A 80 -17.48 5.67 3.65
C PRO A 80 -18.05 4.37 3.07
N GLY A 81 -17.35 3.26 3.28
CA GLY A 81 -17.74 1.94 2.80
C GLY A 81 -17.25 1.60 1.40
N GLU A 82 -16.61 2.54 0.70
CA GLU A 82 -16.06 2.27 -0.62
C GLU A 82 -14.65 1.67 -0.55
N LEU A 83 -14.47 0.65 -1.37
CA LEU A 83 -13.21 0.00 -1.68
C LEU A 83 -12.72 0.54 -3.02
N PHE A 84 -11.47 0.98 -3.11
CA PHE A 84 -10.91 1.46 -4.36
C PHE A 84 -9.50 0.91 -4.59
N LEU A 85 -9.15 0.78 -5.88
CA LEU A 85 -8.01 0.01 -6.36
C LEU A 85 -7.15 0.82 -7.31
N ALA A 86 -5.86 0.93 -7.01
CA ALA A 86 -4.83 1.26 -7.99
C ALA A 86 -4.15 -0.03 -8.47
N ARG A 87 -4.14 -0.23 -9.78
CA ARG A 87 -3.51 -1.40 -10.43
C ARG A 87 -2.02 -1.13 -10.68
N PRO A 88 -1.23 -2.19 -10.89
CA PRO A 88 0.16 -2.03 -11.33
C PRO A 88 0.26 -1.12 -12.55
N GLY A 89 1.05 -0.04 -12.42
CA GLY A 89 1.26 0.95 -13.49
C GLY A 89 0.27 2.11 -13.51
N ASP A 90 -0.78 2.12 -12.69
CA ASP A 90 -1.66 3.27 -12.55
C ASP A 90 -0.92 4.43 -11.86
N VAL A 91 -0.92 5.60 -12.51
CA VAL A 91 -0.53 6.85 -11.85
C VAL A 91 -1.73 7.33 -11.05
N HIS A 92 -1.58 7.45 -9.73
CA HIS A 92 -2.69 7.81 -8.85
C HIS A 92 -2.24 8.65 -7.67
N ASP A 93 -3.21 9.38 -7.10
CA ASP A 93 -3.10 10.09 -5.83
C ASP A 93 -4.45 10.07 -5.09
N ILE A 94 -4.38 10.32 -3.79
CA ILE A 94 -5.55 10.34 -2.92
C ILE A 94 -5.51 11.62 -2.09
N VAL A 95 -6.63 12.32 -2.03
CA VAL A 95 -6.78 13.57 -1.27
C VAL A 95 -8.00 13.44 -0.37
N ALA A 96 -7.82 13.54 0.94
CA ALA A 96 -8.93 13.66 1.88
C ALA A 96 -9.61 15.02 1.73
N SER A 97 -10.92 15.10 1.96
CA SER A 97 -11.65 16.37 2.04
C SER A 97 -11.18 17.19 3.24
N ASP A 98 -11.17 18.51 3.11
CA ASP A 98 -10.82 19.39 4.21
C ASP A 98 -11.94 19.49 5.26
N ASP A 99 -13.22 19.46 4.81
CA ASP A 99 -14.38 19.60 5.68
C ASP A 99 -14.83 18.31 6.36
N ASP A 100 -14.64 17.16 5.69
CA ASP A 100 -14.99 15.83 6.18
C ASP A 100 -13.92 14.84 5.76
N PRO A 101 -12.76 14.85 6.44
CA PRO A 101 -11.58 14.13 6.01
C PRO A 101 -11.76 12.61 5.98
N MET A 102 -11.30 12.01 4.88
CA MET A 102 -11.38 10.58 4.67
C MET A 102 -10.39 9.81 5.55
N GLY A 103 -10.90 8.83 6.31
CA GLY A 103 -10.10 7.81 6.97
C GLY A 103 -10.03 6.55 6.12
N ILE A 104 -8.83 6.03 5.89
CA ILE A 104 -8.65 4.80 5.10
C ILE A 104 -7.77 3.77 5.81
N VAL A 105 -8.05 2.51 5.50
CA VAL A 105 -7.08 1.42 5.60
C VAL A 105 -6.62 1.09 4.19
N TYR A 106 -5.31 0.95 3.99
CA TYR A 106 -4.78 0.49 2.71
C TYR A 106 -3.84 -0.70 2.88
N TRP A 107 -3.80 -1.53 1.87
CA TRP A 107 -2.86 -2.63 1.76
C TRP A 107 -2.47 -2.82 0.30
N SER A 108 -1.26 -3.28 0.10
CA SER A 108 -0.78 -3.58 -1.24
C SER A 108 -0.20 -4.98 -1.33
N TRP A 109 -0.39 -5.63 -2.46
CA TRP A 109 0.14 -6.96 -2.71
C TRP A 109 0.53 -7.18 -4.16
N ALA A 110 1.46 -8.10 -4.36
CA ALA A 110 1.92 -8.53 -5.68
C ALA A 110 1.64 -10.00 -5.88
N VAL A 111 1.29 -10.36 -7.12
CA VAL A 111 1.19 -11.76 -7.53
C VAL A 111 2.55 -12.20 -8.06
N LEU A 112 3.11 -13.23 -7.43
CA LEU A 112 4.30 -13.89 -7.92
C LEU A 112 3.86 -15.17 -8.65
N GLN A 113 4.33 -15.35 -9.88
CA GLN A 113 4.05 -16.59 -10.60
C GLN A 113 4.91 -17.72 -9.99
N ASP A 114 4.27 -18.76 -9.45
CA ASP A 114 4.94 -20.01 -9.17
C ASP A 114 5.03 -20.82 -10.48
N ALA A 115 6.08 -21.63 -10.61
CA ALA A 115 6.20 -22.58 -11.73
C ALA A 115 4.96 -23.47 -11.80
N ALA A 116 4.48 -23.71 -13.01
CA ALA A 116 3.24 -24.42 -13.30
C ALA A 116 3.17 -25.79 -12.58
N GLY A 117 2.39 -25.87 -11.51
CA GLY A 117 1.91 -27.09 -10.91
C GLY A 117 0.46 -27.35 -11.33
N ALA A 118 0.06 -28.62 -11.41
CA ALA A 118 -1.32 -29.00 -11.69
C ALA A 118 -2.26 -28.38 -10.63
N LYS A 119 -3.24 -27.63 -11.05
CA LYS A 119 -4.26 -27.02 -10.16
C LYS A 119 -5.19 -28.12 -9.65
N ALA A 120 -5.42 -28.14 -8.34
CA ALA A 120 -6.45 -28.98 -7.74
C ALA A 120 -7.86 -28.48 -8.18
N GLU A 121 -8.81 -29.41 -8.22
CA GLU A 121 -10.17 -29.11 -8.74
C GLU A 121 -10.91 -28.04 -7.93
N ASN A 122 -10.67 -28.00 -6.62
CA ASN A 122 -11.20 -27.00 -5.68
C ASN A 122 -10.53 -25.62 -5.78
N GLU A 123 -9.47 -25.47 -6.58
CA GLU A 123 -8.78 -24.19 -6.79
C GLU A 123 -9.29 -23.44 -8.04
N ARG A 124 -10.16 -24.06 -8.85
CA ARG A 124 -10.65 -23.46 -10.12
C ARG A 124 -11.42 -22.19 -9.88
N ASP A 125 -12.42 -22.21 -9.01
CA ASP A 125 -13.25 -21.04 -8.72
C ASP A 125 -12.44 -19.84 -8.23
N ALA A 126 -11.46 -20.09 -7.35
CA ALA A 126 -10.59 -19.03 -6.87
C ALA A 126 -9.61 -18.55 -7.96
N SER A 127 -9.19 -19.43 -8.87
CA SER A 127 -8.36 -19.06 -10.02
C SER A 127 -9.12 -18.19 -11.01
N ASP A 128 -10.37 -18.55 -11.33
CA ASP A 128 -11.25 -17.81 -12.24
C ASP A 128 -11.57 -16.41 -11.66
N LEU A 129 -11.84 -16.34 -10.35
CA LEU A 129 -12.02 -15.08 -9.65
C LEU A 129 -10.78 -14.18 -9.72
N MET A 130 -9.60 -14.75 -9.49
CA MET A 130 -8.35 -13.97 -9.57
C MET A 130 -8.02 -13.56 -11.00
N GLU A 131 -8.40 -14.34 -11.99
CA GLU A 131 -8.29 -13.97 -13.41
C GLU A 131 -9.25 -12.83 -13.75
N ALA A 132 -10.51 -12.92 -13.32
CA ALA A 132 -11.50 -11.85 -13.50
C ALA A 132 -11.03 -10.54 -12.81
N PHE A 133 -10.52 -10.63 -11.58
CA PHE A 133 -9.97 -9.48 -10.87
C PHE A 133 -8.79 -8.84 -11.60
N THR A 134 -7.86 -9.65 -12.13
CA THR A 134 -6.67 -9.13 -12.82
C THR A 134 -6.98 -8.59 -14.20
N ALA A 135 -7.98 -9.13 -14.89
CA ALA A 135 -8.43 -8.69 -16.21
C ALA A 135 -9.47 -7.56 -16.18
N GLY A 136 -10.16 -7.37 -15.05
CA GLY A 136 -11.22 -6.39 -14.92
C GLY A 136 -10.71 -4.95 -14.90
N ASP A 137 -11.59 -4.00 -15.20
CA ASP A 137 -11.28 -2.56 -15.21
C ASP A 137 -11.89 -1.81 -14.02
N ASP A 138 -12.70 -2.48 -13.20
CA ASP A 138 -13.35 -1.87 -12.05
C ASP A 138 -12.31 -1.39 -11.04
N ARG A 139 -12.49 -0.15 -10.60
CA ARG A 139 -11.59 0.53 -9.66
C ARG A 139 -12.23 0.81 -8.32
N ILE A 140 -13.56 0.82 -8.25
CA ILE A 140 -14.32 1.23 -7.07
C ILE A 140 -15.50 0.27 -6.89
N ALA A 141 -15.70 -0.18 -5.66
CA ALA A 141 -16.84 -0.99 -5.28
C ALA A 141 -17.37 -0.58 -3.90
N MET A 142 -18.68 -0.69 -3.69
CA MET A 142 -19.26 -0.59 -2.36
C MET A 142 -18.99 -1.90 -1.60
N ALA A 143 -18.30 -1.84 -0.49
CA ALA A 143 -17.88 -2.99 0.31
C ALA A 143 -18.35 -2.92 1.78
N ALA A 144 -19.15 -1.92 2.14
CA ALA A 144 -19.60 -1.66 3.51
C ALA A 144 -20.27 -2.87 4.18
N ASP A 145 -21.16 -3.54 3.45
CA ASP A 145 -21.93 -4.68 3.97
C ASP A 145 -21.22 -6.02 3.73
N GLY A 146 -20.07 -5.98 3.03
CA GLY A 146 -19.27 -7.15 2.71
C GLY A 146 -18.33 -7.61 3.82
N PRO A 147 -17.53 -8.65 3.56
CA PRO A 147 -16.58 -9.19 4.54
C PRO A 147 -15.32 -8.32 4.71
N VAL A 148 -14.99 -7.43 3.76
CA VAL A 148 -13.73 -6.65 3.76
C VAL A 148 -13.52 -5.88 5.06
N PRO A 149 -14.45 -5.02 5.54
CA PRO A 149 -14.21 -4.24 6.75
C PRO A 149 -14.06 -5.11 8.00
N ARG A 150 -14.77 -6.24 8.07
CA ARG A 150 -14.69 -7.17 9.20
C ARG A 150 -13.35 -7.91 9.23
N ILE A 151 -12.84 -8.33 8.08
CA ILE A 151 -11.52 -8.96 7.96
C ILE A 151 -10.42 -7.95 8.35
N LEU A 152 -10.52 -6.70 7.89
CA LEU A 152 -9.58 -5.64 8.25
C LEU A 152 -9.57 -5.37 9.77
N LEU A 153 -10.75 -5.39 10.40
CA LEU A 153 -10.85 -5.24 11.86
C LEU A 153 -10.21 -6.41 12.60
N LEU A 154 -10.42 -7.65 12.15
CA LEU A 154 -9.78 -8.83 12.73
C LEU A 154 -8.27 -8.79 12.59
N LEU A 155 -7.75 -8.43 11.39
CA LEU A 155 -6.33 -8.23 11.17
C LEU A 155 -5.74 -7.13 12.08
N ALA A 156 -6.46 -6.02 12.25
CA ALA A 156 -6.04 -4.93 13.12
C ALA A 156 -5.95 -5.36 14.59
N ARG A 157 -6.92 -6.15 15.06
CA ARG A 157 -6.93 -6.68 16.44
C ARG A 157 -5.80 -7.69 16.66
N GLU A 158 -5.62 -8.61 15.71
CA GLU A 158 -4.54 -9.60 15.76
C GLU A 158 -3.16 -8.94 15.75
N ALA A 159 -2.98 -7.91 14.93
CA ALA A 159 -1.75 -7.12 14.89
C ALA A 159 -1.55 -6.27 16.15
N ALA A 160 -2.63 -5.86 16.84
CA ALA A 160 -2.54 -5.08 18.07
C ALA A 160 -2.07 -5.92 19.25
N ASP A 161 -2.57 -7.16 19.36
CA ASP A 161 -2.31 -8.08 20.49
C ASP A 161 -2.09 -9.51 19.95
N PRO A 162 -0.88 -9.77 19.39
CA PRO A 162 -0.57 -11.06 18.81
C PRO A 162 -0.45 -12.15 19.89
N GLY A 163 -1.18 -13.26 19.67
CA GLY A 163 -1.15 -14.45 20.51
C GLY A 163 -0.43 -15.64 19.87
N PRO A 164 -0.41 -16.81 20.53
CA PRO A 164 0.04 -18.05 19.91
C PRO A 164 -0.74 -18.36 18.63
N GLY A 165 -0.05 -18.68 17.52
CA GLY A 165 -0.67 -18.90 16.20
C GLY A 165 -1.03 -17.64 15.43
N SER A 166 -0.56 -16.47 15.85
CA SER A 166 -0.86 -15.18 15.22
C SER A 166 -0.43 -15.15 13.74
N ALA A 167 0.72 -15.71 13.40
CA ALA A 167 1.21 -15.74 12.02
C ALA A 167 0.26 -16.51 11.09
N GLU A 168 -0.26 -17.66 11.54
CA GLU A 168 -1.23 -18.48 10.81
C GLU A 168 -2.57 -17.78 10.69
N MET A 169 -3.01 -17.10 11.77
CA MET A 169 -4.23 -16.31 11.77
C MET A 169 -4.14 -15.16 10.78
N ILE A 170 -3.07 -14.38 10.82
CA ILE A 170 -2.80 -13.28 9.88
C ILE A 170 -2.76 -13.80 8.44
N GLY A 171 -2.08 -14.92 8.16
CA GLY A 171 -2.04 -15.54 6.84
C GLY A 171 -3.41 -15.96 6.33
N SER A 172 -4.24 -16.54 7.19
CA SER A 172 -5.61 -16.95 6.85
C SER A 172 -6.51 -15.75 6.56
N LEU A 173 -6.46 -14.73 7.41
CA LEU A 173 -7.20 -13.48 7.24
C LEU A 173 -6.73 -12.71 5.99
N ALA A 174 -5.44 -12.70 5.69
CA ALA A 174 -4.88 -12.11 4.50
C ALA A 174 -5.36 -12.82 3.22
N SER A 175 -5.43 -14.15 3.23
CA SER A 175 -6.02 -14.95 2.14
C SER A 175 -7.49 -14.59 1.94
N ALA A 176 -8.26 -14.53 3.02
CA ALA A 176 -9.66 -14.14 2.99
C ALA A 176 -9.85 -12.70 2.47
N LEU A 177 -8.94 -11.77 2.84
CA LEU A 177 -8.98 -10.39 2.37
C LEU A 177 -8.77 -10.31 0.85
N VAL A 178 -7.81 -11.06 0.28
CA VAL A 178 -7.58 -11.11 -1.17
C VAL A 178 -8.85 -11.59 -1.89
N LEU A 179 -9.46 -12.69 -1.44
CA LEU A 179 -10.70 -13.20 -2.04
C LEU A 179 -11.87 -12.23 -1.91
N ALA A 180 -12.03 -11.64 -0.74
CA ALA A 180 -13.12 -10.70 -0.47
C ALA A 180 -13.02 -9.45 -1.35
N THR A 181 -11.81 -8.92 -1.52
CA THR A 181 -11.57 -7.77 -2.40
C THR A 181 -11.73 -8.11 -3.87
N ALA A 182 -11.26 -9.30 -4.29
CA ALA A 182 -11.46 -9.75 -5.66
C ALA A 182 -12.95 -9.91 -5.98
N ARG A 183 -13.74 -10.49 -5.08
CA ARG A 183 -15.21 -10.60 -5.25
C ARG A 183 -15.86 -9.22 -5.36
N ALA A 184 -15.55 -8.28 -4.45
CA ALA A 184 -16.16 -6.96 -4.43
C ALA A 184 -15.88 -6.17 -5.72
N LEU A 185 -14.73 -6.39 -6.36
CA LEU A 185 -14.32 -5.69 -7.58
C LEU A 185 -14.57 -6.48 -8.88
N SER A 186 -15.04 -7.73 -8.79
CA SER A 186 -15.35 -8.57 -9.96
C SER A 186 -16.83 -8.82 -10.14
N ASP A 187 -17.69 -8.55 -9.12
CA ASP A 187 -19.13 -8.71 -9.22
C ASP A 187 -19.77 -7.45 -9.84
N PRO A 188 -20.55 -7.55 -10.94
CA PRO A 188 -21.36 -6.44 -11.39
C PRO A 188 -22.68 -6.41 -10.56
N PRO A 189 -23.24 -5.27 -10.15
CA PRO A 189 -22.93 -3.92 -10.57
C PRO A 189 -22.93 -2.92 -9.42
N SER A 190 -22.04 -1.99 -9.38
CA SER A 190 -22.40 -0.71 -8.77
C SER A 190 -21.55 0.41 -9.36
N ARG A 191 -22.15 1.12 -10.30
CA ARG A 191 -21.58 2.27 -11.01
C ARG A 191 -20.51 1.90 -12.04
N SER A 192 -20.98 1.32 -13.15
CA SER A 192 -20.30 1.39 -14.43
C SER A 192 -20.03 2.87 -14.75
N LEU A 193 -18.85 3.35 -14.43
CA LEU A 193 -18.33 4.57 -15.04
C LEU A 193 -17.90 4.17 -16.44
N SER A 194 -18.54 4.82 -17.41
CA SER A 194 -18.45 4.64 -18.86
C SER A 194 -17.17 3.94 -19.35
N ARG A 195 -17.41 2.78 -19.92
CA ARG A 195 -16.44 1.98 -20.67
C ARG A 195 -15.76 2.81 -21.76
N GLN A 196 -14.48 3.09 -21.54
CA GLN A 196 -13.55 3.07 -22.67
C GLN A 196 -12.73 1.79 -22.52
N PRO A 197 -12.62 0.95 -23.55
CA PRO A 197 -11.84 -0.28 -23.46
C PRO A 197 -10.37 0.08 -23.41
N ALA A 198 -9.81 0.11 -22.19
CA ALA A 198 -8.37 0.06 -22.04
C ALA A 198 -7.93 -1.34 -22.51
N ARG A 199 -7.19 -1.39 -23.61
CA ARG A 199 -6.51 -2.61 -24.08
C ARG A 199 -5.79 -3.24 -22.90
N LEU A 200 -6.11 -4.51 -22.63
CA LEU A 200 -5.30 -5.41 -21.81
C LEU A 200 -3.83 -5.24 -22.19
N ALA A 201 -3.08 -4.54 -21.35
CA ALA A 201 -1.65 -4.71 -21.38
C ALA A 201 -1.38 -6.11 -20.83
N PRO A 202 -0.74 -7.00 -21.61
CA PRO A 202 -0.32 -8.31 -21.10
C PRO A 202 0.49 -8.07 -19.83
N ALA A 203 0.41 -8.98 -18.85
CA ALA A 203 1.22 -8.93 -17.63
C ALA A 203 2.66 -8.61 -18.05
N THR A 204 3.08 -7.37 -17.82
CA THR A 204 4.28 -6.84 -18.47
C THR A 204 5.48 -7.61 -17.92
N PRO A 205 6.27 -8.30 -18.77
CA PRO A 205 7.44 -9.03 -18.32
C PRO A 205 8.35 -8.04 -17.58
N GLY A 206 8.55 -8.25 -16.27
CA GLY A 206 9.35 -7.34 -15.45
C GLY A 206 8.69 -6.84 -14.17
N ALA A 207 7.36 -6.87 -14.06
CA ALA A 207 6.66 -6.45 -12.84
C ALA A 207 7.10 -7.22 -11.58
N PRO A 208 7.21 -8.57 -11.59
CA PRO A 208 7.72 -9.33 -10.44
C PRO A 208 9.16 -8.97 -10.08
N THR A 209 9.96 -8.69 -11.09
CA THR A 209 11.36 -8.27 -10.95
C THR A 209 11.46 -6.93 -10.22
N VAL A 210 10.65 -5.96 -10.61
CA VAL A 210 10.61 -4.63 -9.95
C VAL A 210 10.05 -4.73 -8.54
N THR A 211 9.05 -5.58 -8.28
CA THR A 211 8.55 -5.85 -6.93
C THR A 211 9.65 -6.36 -6.00
N THR A 212 10.49 -7.28 -6.49
CA THR A 212 11.66 -7.75 -5.73
C THR A 212 12.65 -6.62 -5.43
N MET A 213 12.92 -5.74 -6.40
CA MET A 213 13.77 -4.57 -6.19
C MET A 213 13.18 -3.61 -5.15
N ILE A 214 11.87 -3.33 -5.22
CA ILE A 214 11.14 -2.47 -4.28
C ILE A 214 11.24 -3.04 -2.87
N ARG A 215 11.00 -4.33 -2.70
CA ARG A 215 11.12 -5.00 -1.40
C ARG A 215 12.53 -4.85 -0.83
N TYR A 216 13.54 -5.15 -1.64
CA TYR A 216 14.93 -4.99 -1.20
C TYR A 216 15.25 -3.56 -0.75
N LEU A 217 14.75 -2.54 -1.46
CA LEU A 217 14.93 -1.13 -1.08
C LEU A 217 14.21 -0.80 0.23
N ARG A 218 13.00 -1.31 0.45
CA ARG A 218 12.24 -1.12 1.69
C ARG A 218 12.87 -1.83 2.88
N ASP A 219 13.41 -3.02 2.70
CA ASP A 219 14.08 -3.77 3.77
C ASP A 219 15.43 -3.15 4.17
N ASN A 220 16.06 -2.38 3.27
CA ASN A 220 17.43 -1.89 3.42
C ASN A 220 17.57 -0.35 3.42
N TYR A 221 16.47 0.42 3.48
CA TYR A 221 16.52 1.87 3.37
C TYR A 221 17.40 2.55 4.42
N HIS A 222 17.52 1.94 5.59
CA HIS A 222 18.28 2.45 6.74
C HIS A 222 19.81 2.47 6.53
N ARG A 223 20.33 1.79 5.51
CA ARG A 223 21.75 1.70 5.16
C ARG A 223 22.06 2.24 3.77
N PRO A 224 23.32 2.50 3.43
CA PRO A 224 23.70 2.79 2.05
C PRO A 224 23.35 1.61 1.13
N VAL A 225 22.54 1.86 0.10
CA VAL A 225 22.18 0.88 -0.93
C VAL A 225 22.70 1.37 -2.29
N ARG A 226 23.46 0.50 -2.97
CA ARG A 226 23.97 0.76 -4.32
C ARG A 226 23.11 0.04 -5.36
N ILE A 227 22.97 0.62 -6.55
CA ILE A 227 22.18 0.03 -7.64
C ILE A 227 22.62 -1.40 -7.97
N ARG A 228 23.91 -1.71 -7.88
CA ARG A 228 24.46 -3.06 -8.10
C ARG A 228 23.87 -4.11 -7.15
N GLU A 229 23.59 -3.71 -5.89
CA GLU A 229 23.03 -4.61 -4.89
C GLU A 229 21.56 -4.93 -5.22
N VAL A 230 20.81 -3.91 -5.68
CA VAL A 230 19.43 -4.06 -6.14
C VAL A 230 19.37 -4.93 -7.40
N ALA A 231 20.25 -4.71 -8.36
CA ALA A 231 20.34 -5.46 -9.60
C ALA A 231 20.70 -6.94 -9.36
N ALA A 232 21.57 -7.20 -8.38
CA ALA A 232 21.96 -8.56 -7.98
C ALA A 232 20.77 -9.38 -7.44
N GLN A 233 19.80 -8.75 -6.77
CA GLN A 233 18.60 -9.44 -6.24
C GLN A 233 17.72 -10.04 -7.35
N VAL A 234 17.87 -9.54 -8.57
CA VAL A 234 17.05 -9.91 -9.72
C VAL A 234 17.88 -10.43 -10.89
N HIS A 235 19.15 -10.72 -10.67
CA HIS A 235 20.11 -11.24 -11.65
C HIS A 235 20.20 -10.41 -12.93
N LEU A 236 20.11 -9.07 -12.81
CA LEU A 236 20.21 -8.13 -13.92
C LEU A 236 21.49 -7.28 -13.84
N SER A 237 21.90 -6.70 -14.96
CA SER A 237 22.91 -5.65 -14.96
C SER A 237 22.33 -4.37 -14.34
N GLU A 238 23.18 -3.52 -13.76
CA GLU A 238 22.76 -2.24 -13.15
C GLU A 238 21.97 -1.35 -14.14
N ARG A 239 22.42 -1.28 -15.39
CA ARG A 239 21.75 -0.52 -16.45
C ARG A 239 20.35 -1.06 -16.75
N HIS A 240 20.21 -2.37 -16.84
CA HIS A 240 18.92 -3.02 -17.11
C HIS A 240 17.98 -2.86 -15.90
N ALA A 241 18.47 -3.09 -14.70
CA ALA A 241 17.71 -2.89 -13.47
C ALA A 241 17.22 -1.45 -13.32
N ALA A 242 18.09 -0.44 -13.55
CA ALA A 242 17.72 0.96 -13.47
C ALA A 242 16.66 1.35 -14.52
N ARG A 243 16.79 0.87 -15.77
CA ARG A 243 15.81 1.10 -16.84
C ARG A 243 14.47 0.48 -16.49
N LEU A 244 14.47 -0.80 -16.13
CA LEU A 244 13.26 -1.55 -15.76
C LEU A 244 12.57 -0.91 -14.55
N PHE A 245 13.34 -0.55 -13.53
CA PHE A 245 12.79 0.12 -12.35
C PHE A 245 12.12 1.45 -12.71
N ARG A 246 12.77 2.29 -13.54
CA ARG A 246 12.18 3.57 -13.99
C ARG A 246 10.92 3.37 -14.81
N GLU A 247 10.91 2.37 -15.68
CA GLU A 247 9.78 2.04 -16.55
C GLU A 247 8.54 1.65 -15.73
N PHE A 248 8.73 0.86 -14.67
CA PHE A 248 7.63 0.32 -13.85
C PHE A 248 7.32 1.15 -12.60
N ALA A 249 8.31 1.75 -11.95
CA ALA A 249 8.12 2.55 -10.73
C ALA A 249 7.99 4.06 -11.02
N GLY A 250 8.08 4.48 -12.29
CA GLY A 250 7.97 5.88 -12.70
C GLY A 250 9.10 6.79 -12.20
N CYS A 251 10.03 6.28 -11.41
CA CYS A 251 11.11 7.05 -10.80
C CYS A 251 12.43 6.25 -10.76
N THR A 252 13.53 6.92 -10.43
CA THR A 252 14.81 6.24 -10.27
C THR A 252 14.86 5.45 -8.96
N VAL A 253 15.71 4.40 -8.89
CA VAL A 253 16.00 3.65 -7.66
C VAL A 253 16.40 4.57 -6.50
N HIS A 254 17.23 5.59 -6.78
CA HIS A 254 17.64 6.57 -5.78
C HIS A 254 16.50 7.45 -5.28
N ALA A 255 15.63 7.91 -6.18
CA ALA A 255 14.47 8.70 -5.79
C ALA A 255 13.49 7.86 -4.96
N TYR A 256 13.28 6.61 -5.32
CA TYR A 256 12.46 5.67 -4.55
C TYR A 256 13.03 5.43 -3.15
N LEU A 257 14.34 5.13 -3.05
CA LEU A 257 15.02 4.93 -1.77
C LEU A 257 14.93 6.18 -0.87
N ALA A 258 15.14 7.38 -1.45
CA ALA A 258 14.99 8.63 -0.72
C ALA A 258 13.57 8.80 -0.17
N ARG A 259 12.54 8.46 -0.95
CA ARG A 259 11.15 8.48 -0.52
C ARG A 259 10.91 7.53 0.64
N CYS A 260 11.35 6.26 0.55
CA CYS A 260 11.22 5.30 1.65
C CYS A 260 11.83 5.82 2.97
N ARG A 261 13.00 6.46 2.89
CA ARG A 261 13.69 7.06 4.04
C ARG A 261 12.88 8.20 4.66
N LEU A 262 12.33 9.07 3.83
CA LEU A 262 11.54 10.22 4.28
C LEU A 262 10.21 9.79 4.89
N GLU A 263 9.57 8.78 4.32
CA GLU A 263 8.34 8.18 4.86
C GLU A 263 8.58 7.52 6.21
N ALA A 264 9.64 6.72 6.33
CA ALA A 264 10.05 6.11 7.60
C ALA A 264 10.37 7.17 8.67
N ALA A 265 11.09 8.23 8.30
CA ALA A 265 11.39 9.34 9.19
C ALA A 265 10.12 10.07 9.66
N ALA A 266 9.17 10.31 8.76
CA ALA A 266 7.89 10.93 9.11
C ALA A 266 7.10 10.07 10.12
N GLN A 267 7.10 8.75 9.94
CA GLN A 267 6.46 7.82 10.89
C GLN A 267 7.09 7.89 12.28
N LEU A 268 8.42 7.84 12.36
CA LEU A 268 9.13 7.96 13.63
C LEU A 268 8.94 9.33 14.31
N LEU A 269 8.84 10.39 13.53
CA LEU A 269 8.56 11.74 14.06
C LEU A 269 7.15 11.87 14.65
N CYS A 270 6.21 11.08 14.12
CA CYS A 270 4.81 11.04 14.55
C CYS A 270 4.53 10.01 15.65
N ASP A 271 5.47 9.11 15.91
CA ASP A 271 5.34 8.05 16.91
C ASP A 271 5.55 8.61 18.31
N PRO A 272 4.56 8.48 19.24
CA PRO A 272 4.70 8.89 20.63
C PRO A 272 5.92 8.27 21.33
N GLY A 273 6.28 7.03 21.00
CA GLY A 273 7.46 6.34 21.53
C GLY A 273 8.79 6.98 21.14
N HIS A 274 8.78 7.84 20.11
CA HIS A 274 9.97 8.55 19.61
C HIS A 274 9.92 10.07 19.87
N ARG A 275 9.01 10.54 20.75
CA ARG A 275 8.79 11.97 21.00
C ARG A 275 10.09 12.68 21.41
N ASP A 276 10.89 12.06 22.29
CA ASP A 276 12.12 12.61 22.83
C ASP A 276 13.37 12.23 22.02
N THR A 277 13.22 11.40 21.00
CA THR A 277 14.34 11.00 20.14
C THR A 277 14.83 12.18 19.31
N PRO A 278 16.13 12.55 19.37
CA PRO A 278 16.67 13.65 18.58
C PRO A 278 16.39 13.46 17.09
N ILE A 279 15.97 14.53 16.39
CA ILE A 279 15.70 14.49 14.93
C ILE A 279 16.91 13.98 14.15
N ALA A 280 18.13 14.33 14.59
CA ALA A 280 19.36 13.81 13.99
C ALA A 280 19.54 12.30 14.17
N ALA A 281 19.03 11.72 15.25
CA ALA A 281 19.04 10.27 15.48
C ALA A 281 18.02 9.58 14.55
N ILE A 282 16.82 10.13 14.43
CA ILE A 282 15.81 9.66 13.47
C ILE A 282 16.35 9.73 12.03
N ALA A 283 16.97 10.84 11.64
CA ALA A 283 17.58 10.97 10.32
C ALA A 283 18.60 9.84 10.06
N ARG A 284 19.47 9.57 11.02
CA ARG A 284 20.48 8.50 10.92
C ARG A 284 19.85 7.11 10.84
N SER A 285 18.86 6.81 11.66
CA SER A 285 18.16 5.52 11.61
C SER A 285 17.44 5.29 10.28
N CYS A 286 17.07 6.38 9.58
CA CYS A 286 16.50 6.32 8.24
C CYS A 286 17.55 6.41 7.11
N GLY A 287 18.85 6.29 7.41
CA GLY A 287 19.92 6.22 6.40
C GLY A 287 20.41 7.59 5.89
N TYR A 288 20.12 8.70 6.60
CA TYR A 288 20.69 10.01 6.32
C TYR A 288 21.93 10.26 7.18
N LEU A 289 23.08 10.43 6.56
CA LEU A 289 24.33 10.72 7.25
C LEU A 289 24.46 12.22 7.57
N ASP A 290 23.86 13.08 6.75
CA ASP A 290 23.90 14.53 6.88
C ASP A 290 22.53 15.08 7.28
N ARG A 291 22.48 15.80 8.41
CA ARG A 291 21.26 16.39 8.96
C ARG A 291 20.68 17.49 8.07
N ARG A 292 21.54 18.31 7.43
CA ARG A 292 21.11 19.40 6.58
C ARG A 292 20.44 18.85 5.33
N HIS A 293 21.09 17.89 4.68
CA HIS A 293 20.54 17.20 3.52
C HIS A 293 19.22 16.49 3.84
N PHE A 294 19.11 15.86 5.03
CA PHE A 294 17.85 15.30 5.52
C PHE A 294 16.75 16.36 5.62
N THR A 295 17.03 17.47 6.33
CA THR A 295 16.03 18.51 6.57
C THR A 295 15.54 19.14 5.27
N GLU A 296 16.46 19.45 4.35
CA GLU A 296 16.13 20.01 3.03
C GLU A 296 15.31 19.04 2.18
N SER A 297 15.68 17.75 2.17
CA SER A 297 14.96 16.69 1.45
C SER A 297 13.58 16.45 2.05
N PHE A 298 13.48 16.43 3.37
CA PHE A 298 12.24 16.27 4.10
C PHE A 298 11.27 17.44 3.82
N GLN A 299 11.77 18.68 3.91
CA GLN A 299 10.95 19.86 3.64
C GLN A 299 10.48 19.94 2.19
N ARG A 300 11.36 19.56 1.23
CA ARG A 300 10.98 19.48 -0.19
C ARG A 300 9.91 18.43 -0.44
N HIS A 301 9.97 17.32 0.28
CA HIS A 301 9.05 16.20 0.10
C HIS A 301 7.70 16.41 0.82
N TRP A 302 7.74 16.94 2.04
CA TRP A 302 6.57 17.06 2.91
C TRP A 302 6.03 18.49 3.03
N GLY A 303 6.68 19.48 2.43
CA GLY A 303 6.30 20.89 2.53
C GLY A 303 6.57 21.55 3.90
N LEU A 304 7.03 20.77 4.90
CA LEU A 304 7.29 21.25 6.25
C LEU A 304 8.55 20.61 6.83
N SER A 305 9.13 21.26 7.85
CA SER A 305 10.33 20.74 8.50
C SER A 305 10.02 19.51 9.39
N PRO A 306 11.01 18.64 9.64
CA PRO A 306 10.85 17.52 10.58
C PRO A 306 10.38 17.96 11.97
N ALA A 307 10.87 19.10 12.47
CA ALA A 307 10.46 19.65 13.75
C ALA A 307 9.01 20.12 13.74
N ALA A 308 8.57 20.76 12.64
CA ALA A 308 7.18 21.20 12.48
C ALA A 308 6.22 20.01 12.41
N LEU A 309 6.59 18.91 11.71
CA LEU A 309 5.78 17.70 11.68
C LEU A 309 5.63 17.10 13.08
N ARG A 310 6.72 16.98 13.85
CA ARG A 310 6.69 16.47 15.22
C ARG A 310 5.81 17.35 16.13
N ALA A 311 5.96 18.67 16.06
CA ALA A 311 5.20 19.63 16.88
C ALA A 311 3.68 19.55 16.63
N ARG A 312 3.28 19.16 15.43
CA ARG A 312 1.87 18.99 15.05
C ARG A 312 1.29 17.64 15.48
N GLY A 313 2.02 16.84 16.27
CA GLY A 313 1.55 15.54 16.75
C GLY A 313 1.36 14.52 15.65
N GLY A 314 2.03 14.70 14.50
CA GLY A 314 1.94 13.79 13.37
C GLY A 314 0.75 14.01 12.44
N THR A 315 -0.02 15.05 12.64
CA THR A 315 -1.04 15.47 11.68
C THR A 315 -0.35 15.89 10.38
N LYS A 316 -0.51 15.10 9.33
CA LYS A 316 0.03 15.39 7.99
C LYS A 316 -0.83 16.47 7.32
N HIS A 317 -0.82 17.71 7.82
CA HIS A 317 -1.31 18.84 7.06
C HIS A 317 -0.24 19.16 6.00
N LEU A 318 -0.42 18.61 4.83
CA LEU A 318 0.28 19.08 3.65
C LEU A 318 -0.51 20.28 3.11
N LEU A 319 0.11 21.45 3.13
CA LEU A 319 -0.38 22.65 2.47
C LEU A 319 -0.39 22.45 0.96
#